data_9ceac9269c099f72b0ddd758b88f3580
#
_entry.id   9ceac9269c099f72b0ddd758b88f3580
#
_cell.length_a   1.000
_cell.length_b   1.000
_cell.length_c   1.000
_cell.angle_alpha   90.00
_cell.angle_beta   90.00
_cell.angle_gamma   90.00
#
_symmetry.space_group_name_H-M   'P 1'
#
loop_
_entity.id
_entity.type
_entity.pdbx_description
1 polymer ?
#
loop_
_entity_poly.entity_id
_entity_poly.type
_entity_poly.pdbx_seq_one_letter_code
_entity_poly.pdbx_strand_id
1 'polypeptide(L)'
;MSNIKLQAKCVLLDIEGTISDIRFVYDVMFPYAKKNMPSFLVENWESAAVQEAVRSVALDAKKTSAKDWLGALWKSTNSDALNTLWIHLQQLMETDSKARGLKMLQGMVWQFGFESGALRAELFPDVLPALELWKANGLDLRIYSSGSVLAQKMFFRYTVLGDLTDLFSAHYDTTVGTKREASSYEMIAVESHYDPTEIIFVTDVYAELAAANAADMQVVASIRPNNVPLPTEFTGLAITSFSQLELSSLDRLSDT
;
A
#
# COMPACT_ATOMS: atom_id res chain seq x y z
N MET A 1 26.78 -13.00 -1.03
CA MET A 1 25.96 -13.21 -2.25
C MET A 1 26.42 -12.16 -3.25
N SER A 2 26.50 -12.49 -4.54
CA SER A 2 26.88 -11.55 -5.59
C SER A 2 25.77 -10.51 -5.77
N ASN A 3 26.14 -9.24 -6.00
CA ASN A 3 25.19 -8.19 -6.30
C ASN A 3 24.50 -8.47 -7.66
N ILE A 4 23.22 -8.19 -7.72
CA ILE A 4 22.40 -8.26 -8.93
C ILE A 4 22.52 -6.90 -9.62
N LYS A 5 22.98 -6.89 -10.87
CA LYS A 5 23.10 -5.66 -11.68
C LYS A 5 22.01 -5.64 -12.73
N LEU A 6 21.18 -4.61 -12.69
CA LEU A 6 20.11 -4.40 -13.66
C LEU A 6 20.09 -2.96 -14.16
N GLN A 7 19.51 -2.78 -15.34
CA GLN A 7 19.30 -1.46 -15.96
C GLN A 7 17.82 -1.22 -16.15
N ALA A 8 17.37 -0.02 -15.80
CA ALA A 8 15.98 0.40 -15.95
C ALA A 8 15.88 1.93 -16.03
N LYS A 9 14.68 2.43 -16.29
CA LYS A 9 14.32 3.84 -16.11
C LYS A 9 13.45 4.04 -14.87
N CYS A 10 12.69 3.02 -14.50
CA CYS A 10 11.73 3.08 -13.41
C CYS A 10 11.88 1.87 -12.46
N VAL A 11 11.74 2.13 -11.16
CA VAL A 11 11.62 1.10 -10.12
C VAL A 11 10.25 1.22 -9.50
N LEU A 12 9.40 0.21 -9.72
CA LEU A 12 8.10 0.07 -9.11
C LEU A 12 8.24 -0.81 -7.86
N LEU A 13 7.75 -0.35 -6.73
CA LEU A 13 7.99 -0.97 -5.43
C LEU A 13 6.68 -1.30 -4.73
N ASP A 14 6.57 -2.51 -4.23
CA ASP A 14 5.59 -2.85 -3.19
C ASP A 14 6.05 -2.33 -1.83
N ILE A 15 5.14 -2.21 -0.86
CA ILE A 15 5.44 -1.68 0.49
C ILE A 15 5.58 -2.83 1.49
N GLU A 16 4.50 -3.54 1.72
CA GLU A 16 4.37 -4.56 2.76
C GLU A 16 5.23 -5.79 2.42
N GLY A 17 6.15 -6.18 3.30
CA GLY A 17 7.09 -7.28 3.04
C GLY A 17 8.22 -6.95 2.07
N THR A 18 8.29 -5.70 1.58
CA THR A 18 9.31 -5.26 0.62
C THR A 18 10.10 -4.08 1.15
N ILE A 19 9.45 -2.94 1.37
CA ILE A 19 10.02 -1.72 1.96
C ILE A 19 9.94 -1.78 3.49
N SER A 20 8.84 -2.29 4.02
CA SER A 20 8.53 -2.38 5.44
C SER A 20 8.17 -3.81 5.83
N ASP A 21 8.36 -4.14 7.11
CA ASP A 21 7.91 -5.44 7.64
C ASP A 21 6.39 -5.54 7.51
N ILE A 22 5.90 -6.65 6.96
CA ILE A 22 4.47 -6.93 6.83
C ILE A 22 3.76 -6.88 8.19
N ARG A 23 4.46 -7.16 9.27
CA ARG A 23 3.95 -7.08 10.64
C ARG A 23 3.58 -5.66 11.05
N PHE A 24 4.15 -4.62 10.44
CA PHE A 24 3.72 -3.25 10.71
C PHE A 24 2.23 -3.05 10.41
N VAL A 25 1.74 -3.64 9.32
CA VAL A 25 0.30 -3.60 8.98
C VAL A 25 -0.53 -4.42 9.96
N TYR A 26 -0.12 -5.68 10.22
CA TYR A 26 -0.93 -6.62 11.02
C TYR A 26 -0.83 -6.38 12.52
N ASP A 27 0.35 -6.01 13.03
CA ASP A 27 0.62 -5.89 14.47
C ASP A 27 0.47 -4.44 14.98
N VAL A 28 0.51 -3.43 14.08
CA VAL A 28 0.44 -2.02 14.46
C VAL A 28 -0.77 -1.33 13.84
N MET A 29 -0.88 -1.25 12.51
CA MET A 29 -1.90 -0.45 11.85
C MET A 29 -3.32 -1.00 12.06
N PHE A 30 -3.55 -2.28 11.84
CA PHE A 30 -4.88 -2.87 12.04
C PHE A 30 -5.33 -2.85 13.52
N PRO A 31 -4.49 -3.24 14.49
CA PRO A 31 -4.83 -3.09 15.91
C PRO A 31 -5.10 -1.64 16.32
N TYR A 32 -4.31 -0.69 15.80
CA TYR A 32 -4.55 0.73 16.04
C TYR A 32 -5.93 1.17 15.52
N ALA A 33 -6.28 0.81 14.28
CA ALA A 33 -7.59 1.12 13.72
C ALA A 33 -8.72 0.48 14.53
N LYS A 34 -8.59 -0.81 14.88
CA LYS A 34 -9.60 -1.52 15.69
C LYS A 34 -9.79 -0.87 17.06
N LYS A 35 -8.72 -0.45 17.71
CA LYS A 35 -8.77 0.19 19.03
C LYS A 35 -9.39 1.59 19.01
N ASN A 36 -9.05 2.38 17.99
CA ASN A 36 -9.40 3.82 17.97
C ASN A 36 -10.67 4.12 17.15
N MET A 37 -11.15 3.18 16.33
CA MET A 37 -12.35 3.37 15.49
C MET A 37 -13.60 3.80 16.30
N PRO A 38 -13.93 3.22 17.46
CA PRO A 38 -15.13 3.63 18.19
C PRO A 38 -15.10 5.09 18.63
N SER A 39 -14.00 5.54 19.25
CA SER A 39 -13.84 6.95 19.68
C SER A 39 -13.80 7.89 18.50
N PHE A 40 -13.06 7.53 17.45
CA PHE A 40 -13.01 8.30 16.21
C PHE A 40 -14.39 8.53 15.59
N LEU A 41 -15.22 7.48 15.52
CA LEU A 41 -16.59 7.58 15.01
C LEU A 41 -17.44 8.52 15.87
N VAL A 42 -17.35 8.43 17.21
CA VAL A 42 -18.10 9.34 18.11
C VAL A 42 -17.70 10.80 17.89
N GLU A 43 -16.40 11.07 17.83
CA GLU A 43 -15.86 12.43 17.72
C GLU A 43 -16.08 13.05 16.34
N ASN A 44 -16.13 12.23 15.28
CA ASN A 44 -16.18 12.70 13.90
C ASN A 44 -17.47 12.31 13.17
N TRP A 45 -18.49 11.84 13.89
CA TRP A 45 -19.72 11.28 13.30
C TRP A 45 -20.40 12.22 12.32
N GLU A 46 -20.44 13.52 12.63
CA GLU A 46 -21.13 14.52 11.80
C GLU A 46 -20.29 15.00 10.60
N SER A 47 -19.03 14.57 10.49
CA SER A 47 -18.19 14.98 9.37
C SER A 47 -18.70 14.36 8.04
N ALA A 48 -18.64 15.14 6.97
CA ALA A 48 -19.10 14.69 5.65
C ALA A 48 -18.34 13.43 5.19
N ALA A 49 -17.04 13.32 5.51
CA ALA A 49 -16.21 12.19 5.14
C ALA A 49 -16.63 10.89 5.85
N VAL A 50 -16.88 10.96 7.17
CA VAL A 50 -17.37 9.81 7.94
C VAL A 50 -18.77 9.40 7.47
N GLN A 51 -19.65 10.36 7.24
CA GLN A 51 -20.98 10.12 6.74
C GLN A 51 -20.97 9.41 5.36
N GLU A 52 -20.06 9.80 4.48
CA GLU A 52 -19.88 9.16 3.18
C GLU A 52 -19.32 7.73 3.31
N ALA A 53 -18.35 7.54 4.19
CA ALA A 53 -17.82 6.21 4.47
C ALA A 53 -18.91 5.28 5.04
N VAL A 54 -19.75 5.77 5.95
CA VAL A 54 -20.88 5.01 6.52
C VAL A 54 -21.89 4.64 5.44
N ARG A 55 -22.19 5.53 4.48
CA ARG A 55 -23.02 5.17 3.33
C ARG A 55 -22.39 4.06 2.50
N SER A 56 -21.08 4.15 2.26
CA SER A 56 -20.34 3.10 1.54
C SER A 56 -20.40 1.77 2.28
N VAL A 57 -20.22 1.75 3.62
CA VAL A 57 -20.38 0.53 4.43
C VAL A 57 -21.78 -0.06 4.28
N ALA A 58 -22.83 0.78 4.29
CA ALA A 58 -24.20 0.30 4.11
C ALA A 58 -24.40 -0.36 2.73
N LEU A 59 -23.85 0.23 1.67
CA LEU A 59 -23.90 -0.35 0.32
C LEU A 59 -23.11 -1.67 0.24
N ASP A 60 -21.93 -1.71 0.81
CA ASP A 60 -21.09 -2.93 0.88
C ASP A 60 -21.85 -4.06 1.63
N ALA A 61 -22.63 -3.69 2.66
CA ALA A 61 -23.50 -4.59 3.42
C ALA A 61 -24.82 -4.94 2.69
N LYS A 62 -24.96 -4.54 1.41
CA LYS A 62 -26.18 -4.75 0.58
C LYS A 62 -27.44 -4.16 1.21
N LYS A 63 -27.31 -3.04 1.94
CA LYS A 63 -28.43 -2.28 2.48
C LYS A 63 -28.87 -1.22 1.48
N THR A 64 -30.16 -0.90 1.47
CA THR A 64 -30.74 0.10 0.57
C THR A 64 -30.18 1.50 0.87
N SER A 65 -29.97 1.81 2.14
CA SER A 65 -29.35 3.05 2.59
C SER A 65 -28.84 2.94 4.03
N ALA A 66 -27.96 3.86 4.43
CA ALA A 66 -27.55 3.99 5.83
C ALA A 66 -28.74 4.27 6.76
N LYS A 67 -29.73 5.04 6.29
CA LYS A 67 -30.94 5.35 7.06
C LYS A 67 -31.78 4.10 7.34
N ASP A 68 -31.96 3.23 6.35
CA ASP A 68 -32.74 2.00 6.51
C ASP A 68 -32.05 1.00 7.41
N TRP A 69 -30.71 1.02 7.41
CA TRP A 69 -29.91 0.11 8.21
C TRP A 69 -29.72 0.58 9.65
N LEU A 70 -29.37 1.88 9.84
CA LEU A 70 -28.96 2.46 11.13
C LEU A 70 -30.09 3.26 11.80
N GLY A 71 -31.25 3.38 11.13
CA GLY A 71 -32.40 4.13 11.62
C GLY A 71 -32.47 5.59 11.18
N ALA A 72 -33.61 6.25 11.44
CA ALA A 72 -33.87 7.60 10.95
C ALA A 72 -32.90 8.67 11.48
N LEU A 73 -32.37 8.47 12.68
CA LEU A 73 -31.44 9.39 13.35
C LEU A 73 -29.97 9.05 13.15
N TRP A 74 -29.65 8.25 12.15
CA TRP A 74 -28.26 7.78 11.91
C TRP A 74 -27.25 8.91 11.68
N LYS A 75 -27.68 10.09 11.26
CA LYS A 75 -26.80 11.25 11.05
C LYS A 75 -26.41 11.99 12.35
N SER A 76 -27.20 11.81 13.40
CA SER A 76 -26.87 12.33 14.73
C SER A 76 -26.10 11.27 15.53
N THR A 77 -25.33 11.71 16.52
CA THR A 77 -24.62 10.82 17.43
C THR A 77 -25.63 9.96 18.22
N ASN A 78 -26.00 8.80 17.68
CA ASN A 78 -26.93 7.85 18.25
C ASN A 78 -26.18 6.57 18.62
N SER A 79 -26.22 6.19 19.89
CA SER A 79 -25.53 5.01 20.42
C SER A 79 -25.90 3.71 19.70
N ASP A 80 -27.17 3.55 19.30
CA ASP A 80 -27.63 2.33 18.65
C ASP A 80 -27.11 2.23 17.21
N ALA A 81 -27.09 3.34 16.48
CA ALA A 81 -26.53 3.42 15.14
C ALA A 81 -25.01 3.16 15.15
N LEU A 82 -24.29 3.80 16.10
CA LEU A 82 -22.86 3.60 16.28
C LEU A 82 -22.53 2.16 16.64
N ASN A 83 -23.28 1.55 17.57
CA ASN A 83 -23.06 0.16 17.98
C ASN A 83 -23.35 -0.82 16.84
N THR A 84 -24.43 -0.63 16.10
CA THR A 84 -24.77 -1.46 14.94
C THR A 84 -23.69 -1.40 13.87
N LEU A 85 -23.20 -0.19 13.56
CA LEU A 85 -22.10 0.01 12.62
C LEU A 85 -20.82 -0.67 13.14
N TRP A 86 -20.46 -0.45 14.41
CA TRP A 86 -19.25 -0.98 14.99
C TRP A 86 -19.19 -2.52 14.97
N ILE A 87 -20.26 -3.18 15.32
CA ILE A 87 -20.36 -4.65 15.26
C ILE A 87 -20.08 -5.14 13.82
N HIS A 88 -20.66 -4.48 12.83
CA HIS A 88 -20.44 -4.84 11.43
C HIS A 88 -18.98 -4.60 10.99
N LEU A 89 -18.41 -3.45 11.36
CA LEU A 89 -17.01 -3.13 11.05
C LEU A 89 -16.04 -4.15 11.67
N GLN A 90 -16.30 -4.61 12.90
CA GLN A 90 -15.49 -5.66 13.54
C GLN A 90 -15.52 -6.95 12.71
N GLN A 91 -16.68 -7.39 12.24
CA GLN A 91 -16.80 -8.58 11.39
C GLN A 91 -16.02 -8.43 10.07
N LEU A 92 -16.07 -7.26 9.45
CA LEU A 92 -15.30 -6.97 8.24
C LEU A 92 -13.78 -6.99 8.51
N MET A 93 -13.33 -6.46 9.66
CA MET A 93 -11.91 -6.48 10.06
C MET A 93 -11.42 -7.90 10.35
N GLU A 94 -12.23 -8.73 11.00
CA GLU A 94 -11.88 -10.12 11.34
C GLU A 94 -11.73 -11.01 10.09
N THR A 95 -12.43 -10.68 9.02
CA THR A 95 -12.34 -11.39 7.73
C THR A 95 -11.38 -10.74 6.74
N ASP A 96 -10.59 -9.76 7.16
CA ASP A 96 -9.70 -8.94 6.29
C ASP A 96 -10.44 -8.46 5.02
N SER A 97 -11.69 -8.02 5.21
CA SER A 97 -12.54 -7.56 4.10
C SER A 97 -11.94 -6.35 3.42
N LYS A 98 -11.97 -6.36 2.09
CA LYS A 98 -11.55 -5.22 1.26
C LYS A 98 -12.69 -4.26 0.92
N ALA A 99 -13.79 -4.30 1.70
CA ALA A 99 -14.95 -3.42 1.56
C ALA A 99 -14.53 -1.95 1.54
N ARG A 100 -15.08 -1.20 0.58
CA ARG A 100 -14.69 0.19 0.33
C ARG A 100 -14.93 1.08 1.55
N GLY A 101 -16.11 0.97 2.17
CA GLY A 101 -16.45 1.78 3.34
C GLY A 101 -15.54 1.51 4.54
N LEU A 102 -15.15 0.24 4.78
CA LEU A 102 -14.17 -0.11 5.79
C LEU A 102 -12.82 0.54 5.51
N LYS A 103 -12.31 0.44 4.29
CA LYS A 103 -11.03 1.06 3.88
C LYS A 103 -11.03 2.58 4.09
N MET A 104 -12.16 3.25 3.79
CA MET A 104 -12.31 4.69 4.02
C MET A 104 -12.19 5.04 5.50
N LEU A 105 -12.89 4.32 6.37
CA LEU A 105 -12.87 4.57 7.82
C LEU A 105 -11.49 4.23 8.41
N GLN A 106 -10.90 3.11 8.05
CA GLN A 106 -9.53 2.76 8.47
C GLN A 106 -8.53 3.83 8.04
N GLY A 107 -8.62 4.30 6.79
CA GLY A 107 -7.76 5.37 6.28
C GLY A 107 -7.82 6.65 7.11
N MET A 108 -9.03 7.07 7.52
CA MET A 108 -9.21 8.25 8.38
C MET A 108 -8.62 8.04 9.79
N VAL A 109 -8.82 6.86 10.39
CA VAL A 109 -8.26 6.54 11.71
C VAL A 109 -6.73 6.47 11.64
N TRP A 110 -6.15 5.89 10.59
CA TRP A 110 -4.70 5.89 10.39
C TRP A 110 -4.16 7.30 10.17
N GLN A 111 -4.87 8.13 9.41
CA GLN A 111 -4.51 9.53 9.23
C GLN A 111 -4.38 10.24 10.58
N PHE A 112 -5.41 10.13 11.41
CA PHE A 112 -5.37 10.69 12.76
C PHE A 112 -4.18 10.14 13.57
N GLY A 113 -3.91 8.84 13.47
CA GLY A 113 -2.77 8.19 14.14
C GLY A 113 -1.42 8.73 13.70
N PHE A 114 -1.22 8.91 12.41
CA PHE A 114 0.01 9.46 11.84
C PHE A 114 0.17 10.95 12.19
N GLU A 115 -0.87 11.76 12.02
CA GLU A 115 -0.83 13.19 12.31
C GLU A 115 -0.59 13.48 13.79
N SER A 116 -1.17 12.68 14.70
CA SER A 116 -0.94 12.80 16.15
C SER A 116 0.43 12.24 16.59
N GLY A 117 1.15 11.54 15.72
CA GLY A 117 2.41 10.87 16.06
C GLY A 117 2.25 9.54 16.81
N ALA A 118 1.02 9.06 16.99
CA ALA A 118 0.75 7.75 17.59
C ALA A 118 1.14 6.58 16.66
N LEU A 119 1.17 6.84 15.34
CA LEU A 119 1.73 5.94 14.34
C LEU A 119 2.96 6.56 13.71
N ARG A 120 4.00 5.76 13.49
CA ARG A 120 5.18 6.09 12.71
C ARG A 120 5.54 4.88 11.85
N ALA A 121 5.72 5.10 10.57
CA ALA A 121 6.09 4.05 9.64
C ALA A 121 7.59 3.71 9.78
N GLU A 122 7.90 2.42 9.76
CA GLU A 122 9.27 1.92 9.81
C GLU A 122 9.61 1.23 8.49
N LEU A 123 10.78 1.55 7.96
CA LEU A 123 11.34 0.90 6.79
C LEU A 123 12.47 -0.03 7.22
N PHE A 124 12.74 -1.08 6.44
CA PHE A 124 13.96 -1.84 6.64
C PHE A 124 15.19 -0.93 6.47
N PRO A 125 16.25 -1.12 7.27
CA PRO A 125 17.40 -0.18 7.34
C PRO A 125 18.14 0.03 6.02
N ASP A 126 18.06 -0.95 5.13
CA ASP A 126 18.72 -0.94 3.81
C ASP A 126 17.94 -0.20 2.73
N VAL A 127 16.66 0.14 3.01
CA VAL A 127 15.76 0.69 2.00
C VAL A 127 16.10 2.15 1.67
N LEU A 128 16.11 3.05 2.66
CA LEU A 128 16.36 4.46 2.39
C LEU A 128 17.67 4.72 1.65
N PRO A 129 18.83 4.13 2.07
CA PRO A 129 20.07 4.31 1.33
C PRO A 129 20.01 3.85 -0.12
N ALA A 130 19.27 2.76 -0.40
CA ALA A 130 19.10 2.26 -1.75
C ALA A 130 18.23 3.19 -2.60
N LEU A 131 17.10 3.65 -2.06
CA LEU A 131 16.19 4.58 -2.76
C LEU A 131 16.91 5.89 -3.12
N GLU A 132 17.68 6.46 -2.19
CA GLU A 132 18.47 7.66 -2.44
C GLU A 132 19.51 7.44 -3.54
N LEU A 133 20.21 6.31 -3.50
CA LEU A 133 21.20 5.94 -4.53
C LEU A 133 20.54 5.76 -5.90
N TRP A 134 19.41 5.06 -5.98
CA TRP A 134 18.70 4.83 -7.22
C TRP A 134 18.20 6.14 -7.82
N LYS A 135 17.62 7.02 -6.98
CA LYS A 135 17.21 8.36 -7.40
C LYS A 135 18.38 9.21 -7.89
N ALA A 136 19.52 9.19 -7.17
CA ALA A 136 20.74 9.86 -7.60
C ALA A 136 21.32 9.30 -8.92
N ASN A 137 21.05 8.02 -9.20
CA ASN A 137 21.37 7.38 -10.47
C ASN A 137 20.37 7.73 -11.61
N GLY A 138 19.35 8.55 -11.36
CA GLY A 138 18.39 9.00 -12.36
C GLY A 138 17.22 8.05 -12.58
N LEU A 139 17.00 7.10 -11.66
CA LEU A 139 15.85 6.20 -11.72
C LEU A 139 14.59 6.89 -11.17
N ASP A 140 13.48 6.68 -11.85
CA ASP A 140 12.16 7.08 -11.39
C ASP A 140 11.61 6.05 -10.40
N LEU A 141 11.27 6.49 -9.19
CA LEU A 141 10.77 5.61 -8.13
C LEU A 141 9.27 5.77 -7.99
N ARG A 142 8.55 4.66 -8.03
CA ARG A 142 7.09 4.60 -7.94
C ARG A 142 6.63 3.48 -6.99
N ILE A 143 5.44 3.63 -6.44
CA ILE A 143 4.84 2.68 -5.50
C ILE A 143 3.62 2.00 -6.13
N TYR A 144 3.49 0.69 -5.90
CA TYR A 144 2.27 -0.04 -6.18
C TYR A 144 1.93 -0.96 -5.01
N SER A 145 0.95 -0.60 -4.21
CA SER A 145 0.51 -1.33 -3.01
C SER A 145 -1.00 -1.53 -2.99
N SER A 146 -1.48 -2.49 -2.22
CA SER A 146 -2.91 -2.72 -1.97
C SER A 146 -3.56 -1.63 -1.09
N GLY A 147 -2.76 -0.87 -0.34
CA GLY A 147 -3.19 0.29 0.40
C GLY A 147 -3.60 1.42 -0.53
N SER A 148 -4.61 2.23 -0.15
CA SER A 148 -5.00 3.39 -0.96
C SER A 148 -3.84 4.36 -1.13
N VAL A 149 -3.83 5.11 -2.25
CA VAL A 149 -2.81 6.15 -2.51
C VAL A 149 -2.66 7.12 -1.33
N LEU A 150 -3.76 7.47 -0.67
CA LEU A 150 -3.71 8.30 0.53
C LEU A 150 -2.93 7.61 1.67
N ALA A 151 -3.23 6.34 1.96
CA ALA A 151 -2.55 5.59 3.01
C ALA A 151 -1.05 5.42 2.71
N GLN A 152 -0.68 5.18 1.45
CA GLN A 152 0.72 5.10 1.00
C GLN A 152 1.45 6.43 1.23
N LYS A 153 0.85 7.56 0.82
CA LYS A 153 1.44 8.89 1.03
C LYS A 153 1.61 9.21 2.51
N MET A 154 0.66 8.82 3.34
CA MET A 154 0.77 8.99 4.80
C MET A 154 1.86 8.10 5.39
N PHE A 155 1.97 6.86 4.93
CA PHE A 155 3.05 5.95 5.33
C PHE A 155 4.42 6.61 5.10
N PHE A 156 4.70 7.13 3.89
CA PHE A 156 5.99 7.75 3.58
C PHE A 156 6.18 9.13 4.20
N ARG A 157 5.10 9.87 4.45
CA ARG A 157 5.18 11.18 5.09
C ARG A 157 5.55 11.11 6.57
N TYR A 158 5.09 10.08 7.27
CA TYR A 158 5.25 9.97 8.71
C TYR A 158 6.14 8.79 9.11
N THR A 159 7.28 8.67 8.46
CA THR A 159 8.26 7.64 8.84
C THR A 159 9.07 8.05 10.07
N VAL A 160 9.71 7.09 10.73
CA VAL A 160 10.71 7.36 11.77
C VAL A 160 11.94 8.08 11.23
N LEU A 161 12.13 8.09 9.90
CA LEU A 161 13.24 8.74 9.18
C LEU A 161 12.87 10.13 8.66
N GLY A 162 11.65 10.60 8.93
CA GLY A 162 11.11 11.87 8.42
C GLY A 162 10.16 11.68 7.23
N ASP A 163 9.92 12.76 6.49
CA ASP A 163 9.06 12.77 5.30
C ASP A 163 9.86 12.29 4.08
N LEU A 164 9.45 11.18 3.50
CA LEU A 164 10.07 10.55 2.33
C LEU A 164 9.20 10.63 1.07
N THR A 165 8.11 11.40 1.09
CA THR A 165 7.16 11.49 -0.04
C THR A 165 7.82 11.96 -1.33
N ASP A 166 8.80 12.85 -1.26
CA ASP A 166 9.48 13.42 -2.43
C ASP A 166 10.42 12.42 -3.15
N LEU A 167 10.63 11.24 -2.57
CA LEU A 167 11.37 10.18 -3.26
C LEU A 167 10.58 9.58 -4.42
N PHE A 168 9.25 9.59 -4.36
CA PHE A 168 8.38 8.88 -5.28
C PHE A 168 7.64 9.85 -6.20
N SER A 169 7.68 9.57 -7.50
CA SER A 169 6.98 10.36 -8.52
C SER A 169 5.51 9.98 -8.66
N ALA A 170 5.15 8.73 -8.37
CA ALA A 170 3.77 8.25 -8.45
C ALA A 170 3.47 7.14 -7.44
N HIS A 171 2.18 7.01 -7.15
CA HIS A 171 1.61 5.98 -6.28
C HIS A 171 0.42 5.33 -6.97
N TYR A 172 0.41 4.02 -7.04
CA TYR A 172 -0.67 3.21 -7.59
C TYR A 172 -1.27 2.33 -6.51
N ASP A 173 -2.58 2.17 -6.56
CA ASP A 173 -3.32 1.23 -5.71
C ASP A 173 -4.22 0.32 -6.57
N THR A 174 -5.07 -0.48 -5.93
CA THR A 174 -5.94 -1.43 -6.62
C THR A 174 -7.03 -0.79 -7.51
N THR A 175 -7.08 0.54 -7.63
CA THR A 175 -7.94 1.22 -8.61
C THR A 175 -7.39 1.10 -10.04
N VAL A 176 -6.08 0.94 -10.21
CA VAL A 176 -5.45 0.63 -11.51
C VAL A 176 -5.79 -0.80 -11.95
N GLY A 177 -6.00 -1.71 -10.99
CA GLY A 177 -6.29 -3.11 -11.19
C GLY A 177 -5.76 -3.96 -10.04
N THR A 178 -5.96 -5.26 -10.11
CA THR A 178 -5.42 -6.18 -9.10
C THR A 178 -3.94 -6.48 -9.37
N LYS A 179 -3.11 -6.51 -8.33
CA LYS A 179 -1.67 -6.81 -8.43
C LYS A 179 -1.35 -8.24 -8.94
N ARG A 180 -2.38 -9.07 -9.15
CA ARG A 180 -2.26 -10.44 -9.67
C ARG A 180 -2.59 -10.58 -11.15
N GLU A 181 -2.83 -9.47 -11.84
CA GLU A 181 -3.18 -9.44 -13.26
C GLU A 181 -2.16 -8.63 -14.05
N ALA A 182 -1.68 -9.16 -15.19
CA ALA A 182 -0.71 -8.50 -16.05
C ALA A 182 -1.21 -7.14 -16.56
N SER A 183 -2.51 -7.03 -16.86
CA SER A 183 -3.13 -5.80 -17.33
C SER A 183 -2.93 -4.60 -16.41
N SER A 184 -2.81 -4.81 -15.09
CA SER A 184 -2.54 -3.75 -14.13
C SER A 184 -1.15 -3.14 -14.33
N TYR A 185 -0.16 -3.97 -14.62
CA TYR A 185 1.22 -3.57 -14.88
C TYR A 185 1.37 -2.91 -16.26
N GLU A 186 0.65 -3.42 -17.27
CA GLU A 186 0.56 -2.78 -18.59
C GLU A 186 -0.01 -1.36 -18.48
N MET A 187 -1.08 -1.17 -17.68
CA MET A 187 -1.65 0.16 -17.42
C MET A 187 -0.66 1.08 -16.71
N ILE A 188 0.09 0.59 -15.72
CA ILE A 188 1.14 1.36 -15.03
C ILE A 188 2.24 1.76 -16.01
N ALA A 189 2.67 0.87 -16.91
CA ALA A 189 3.67 1.17 -17.92
C ALA A 189 3.20 2.29 -18.86
N VAL A 190 1.95 2.19 -19.36
CA VAL A 190 1.34 3.22 -20.20
C VAL A 190 1.26 4.57 -19.48
N GLU A 191 0.76 4.59 -18.23
CA GLU A 191 0.63 5.83 -17.45
C GLU A 191 1.98 6.44 -17.09
N SER A 192 2.98 5.61 -16.87
CA SER A 192 4.34 6.05 -16.55
C SER A 192 5.13 6.52 -17.77
N HIS A 193 4.65 6.23 -18.99
CA HIS A 193 5.34 6.50 -20.26
C HIS A 193 6.67 5.75 -20.41
N TYR A 194 6.80 4.58 -19.78
CA TYR A 194 7.94 3.68 -19.92
C TYR A 194 7.54 2.41 -20.66
N ASP A 195 8.47 1.84 -21.42
CA ASP A 195 8.32 0.47 -21.91
C ASP A 195 8.34 -0.49 -20.68
N PRO A 196 7.48 -1.52 -20.62
CA PRO A 196 7.51 -2.48 -19.52
C PRO A 196 8.91 -3.04 -19.23
N THR A 197 9.73 -3.30 -20.25
CA THR A 197 11.10 -3.81 -20.11
C THR A 197 12.07 -2.81 -19.43
N GLU A 198 11.69 -1.54 -19.36
CA GLU A 198 12.43 -0.47 -18.68
C GLU A 198 12.02 -0.32 -17.21
N ILE A 199 11.04 -1.11 -16.75
CA ILE A 199 10.53 -1.09 -15.37
C ILE A 199 11.01 -2.33 -14.61
N ILE A 200 11.54 -2.13 -13.41
CA ILE A 200 11.81 -3.20 -12.46
C ILE A 200 10.73 -3.16 -11.39
N PHE A 201 10.03 -4.27 -11.20
CA PHE A 201 9.09 -4.42 -10.09
C PHE A 201 9.68 -5.29 -8.98
N VAL A 202 9.62 -4.78 -7.74
CA VAL A 202 10.14 -5.47 -6.55
C VAL A 202 8.98 -5.74 -5.59
N THR A 203 8.73 -7.00 -5.26
CA THR A 203 7.67 -7.44 -4.33
C THR A 203 8.07 -8.75 -3.65
N ASP A 204 7.46 -9.08 -2.53
CA ASP A 204 7.61 -10.38 -1.85
C ASP A 204 6.57 -11.43 -2.32
N VAL A 205 5.56 -11.01 -3.09
CA VAL A 205 4.42 -11.85 -3.46
C VAL A 205 4.65 -12.54 -4.81
N TYR A 206 4.81 -13.86 -4.82
CA TYR A 206 5.06 -14.64 -6.03
C TYR A 206 4.03 -14.40 -7.16
N ALA A 207 2.75 -14.34 -6.82
CA ALA A 207 1.69 -14.11 -7.83
C ALA A 207 1.80 -12.73 -8.50
N GLU A 208 2.33 -11.73 -7.78
CA GLU A 208 2.58 -10.39 -8.32
C GLU A 208 3.81 -10.38 -9.23
N LEU A 209 4.88 -11.09 -8.83
CA LEU A 209 6.05 -11.29 -9.70
C LEU A 209 5.64 -11.94 -11.03
N ALA A 210 4.80 -12.99 -10.96
CA ALA A 210 4.31 -13.67 -12.16
C ALA A 210 3.48 -12.75 -13.06
N ALA A 211 2.61 -11.92 -12.47
CA ALA A 211 1.77 -10.99 -13.22
C ALA A 211 2.59 -9.86 -13.87
N ALA A 212 3.55 -9.28 -13.14
CA ALA A 212 4.43 -8.24 -13.68
C ALA A 212 5.36 -8.78 -14.79
N ASN A 213 5.89 -9.99 -14.60
CA ASN A 213 6.69 -10.66 -15.64
C ASN A 213 5.88 -10.98 -16.89
N ALA A 214 4.60 -11.33 -16.74
CA ALA A 214 3.69 -11.56 -17.87
C ALA A 214 3.36 -10.27 -18.64
N ALA A 215 3.58 -9.10 -18.03
CA ALA A 215 3.52 -7.76 -18.64
C ALA A 215 4.91 -7.28 -19.13
N ASP A 216 5.86 -8.18 -19.29
CA ASP A 216 7.25 -7.93 -19.75
C ASP A 216 8.08 -7.01 -18.82
N MET A 217 7.67 -6.79 -17.56
CA MET A 217 8.52 -6.09 -16.60
C MET A 217 9.65 -6.99 -16.08
N GLN A 218 10.79 -6.38 -15.76
CA GLN A 218 11.84 -7.03 -14.98
C GLN A 218 11.33 -7.23 -13.54
N VAL A 219 11.55 -8.40 -12.94
CA VAL A 219 11.03 -8.68 -11.59
C VAL A 219 12.11 -9.15 -10.64
N VAL A 220 12.04 -8.70 -9.41
CA VAL A 220 12.94 -9.09 -8.32
C VAL A 220 12.12 -9.43 -7.09
N ALA A 221 12.30 -10.63 -6.57
CA ALA A 221 11.66 -11.06 -5.33
C ALA A 221 12.37 -10.47 -4.11
N SER A 222 11.62 -9.83 -3.22
CA SER A 222 12.09 -9.39 -1.91
C SER A 222 11.87 -10.49 -0.87
N ILE A 223 12.93 -11.00 -0.26
CA ILE A 223 12.84 -11.99 0.83
C ILE A 223 13.17 -11.28 2.13
N ARG A 224 12.15 -11.00 2.91
CA ARG A 224 12.27 -10.31 4.20
C ARG A 224 11.83 -11.23 5.34
N PRO A 225 12.21 -10.91 6.59
CA PRO A 225 11.63 -11.58 7.76
C PRO A 225 10.09 -11.51 7.72
N ASN A 226 9.45 -12.59 8.13
CA ASN A 226 7.99 -12.72 8.22
C ASN A 226 7.24 -12.80 6.88
N ASN A 227 7.92 -12.75 5.74
CA ASN A 227 7.29 -12.99 4.45
C ASN A 227 6.86 -14.46 4.27
N VAL A 228 5.84 -14.67 3.45
CA VAL A 228 5.50 -16.02 3.00
C VAL A 228 6.66 -16.55 2.14
N PRO A 229 7.15 -17.76 2.39
CA PRO A 229 8.21 -18.32 1.56
C PRO A 229 7.81 -18.41 0.09
N LEU A 230 8.76 -18.09 -0.79
CA LEU A 230 8.57 -18.30 -2.23
C LEU A 230 8.42 -19.80 -2.53
N PRO A 231 7.66 -20.15 -3.59
CA PRO A 231 7.59 -21.53 -4.05
C PRO A 231 8.98 -22.12 -4.32
N THR A 232 9.17 -23.40 -4.05
CA THR A 232 10.48 -24.09 -4.23
C THR A 232 10.95 -24.11 -5.68
N GLU A 233 10.01 -24.02 -6.62
CA GLU A 233 10.26 -23.92 -8.06
C GLU A 233 10.65 -22.52 -8.54
N PHE A 234 10.64 -21.51 -7.67
CA PHE A 234 11.04 -20.15 -8.05
C PHE A 234 12.54 -20.11 -8.37
N THR A 235 12.88 -19.73 -9.59
CA THR A 235 14.27 -19.61 -10.09
C THR A 235 14.64 -18.20 -10.52
N GLY A 236 13.74 -17.21 -10.24
CA GLY A 236 13.95 -15.81 -10.59
C GLY A 236 14.97 -15.10 -9.69
N LEU A 237 15.18 -13.83 -9.97
CA LEU A 237 16.06 -12.98 -9.16
C LEU A 237 15.43 -12.74 -7.79
N ALA A 238 16.22 -12.89 -6.74
CA ALA A 238 15.78 -12.66 -5.36
C ALA A 238 16.86 -11.96 -4.53
N ILE A 239 16.42 -11.07 -3.65
CA ILE A 239 17.26 -10.32 -2.71
C ILE A 239 16.73 -10.44 -1.29
N THR A 240 17.60 -10.39 -0.31
CA THR A 240 17.27 -10.28 1.11
C THR A 240 17.53 -8.88 1.65
N SER A 241 18.18 -8.03 0.84
CA SER A 241 18.47 -6.63 1.13
C SER A 241 18.53 -5.84 -0.18
N PHE A 242 18.01 -4.62 -0.18
CA PHE A 242 18.11 -3.71 -1.33
C PHE A 242 19.56 -3.35 -1.67
N SER A 243 20.49 -3.46 -0.69
CA SER A 243 21.93 -3.29 -0.94
C SER A 243 22.53 -4.31 -1.93
N GLN A 244 21.83 -5.42 -2.20
CA GLN A 244 22.23 -6.42 -3.20
C GLN A 244 21.81 -6.05 -4.62
N LEU A 245 21.05 -4.96 -4.80
CA LEU A 245 20.50 -4.55 -6.09
C LEU A 245 21.21 -3.28 -6.58
N GLU A 246 22.15 -3.46 -7.50
CA GLU A 246 22.85 -2.37 -8.18
C GLU A 246 22.08 -1.95 -9.42
N LEU A 247 21.40 -0.80 -9.34
CA LEU A 247 20.60 -0.28 -10.43
C LEU A 247 21.26 0.92 -11.11
N SER A 248 21.25 0.92 -12.44
CA SER A 248 21.69 2.06 -13.27
C SER A 248 20.61 2.46 -14.27
N SER A 249 20.52 3.78 -14.55
CA SER A 249 19.59 4.29 -15.56
C SER A 249 20.05 3.95 -16.97
N LEU A 250 19.11 3.52 -17.80
CA LEU A 250 19.34 3.29 -19.23
C LEU A 250 19.72 4.57 -19.98
N ASP A 251 19.27 5.75 -19.50
CA ASP A 251 19.55 7.03 -20.17
C ASP A 251 21.00 7.52 -20.00
N ARG A 252 21.74 7.01 -18.99
CA ARG A 252 23.15 7.40 -18.75
C ARG A 252 24.16 6.80 -19.71
N LEU A 253 23.76 5.84 -20.54
CA LEU A 253 24.66 5.17 -21.49
C LEU A 253 24.75 5.89 -22.85
N SER A 254 23.93 6.92 -23.10
CA SER A 254 23.92 7.69 -24.35
C SER A 254 24.95 8.84 -24.38
N ASP A 255 25.61 9.14 -23.23
CA ASP A 255 26.55 10.27 -23.08
C ASP A 255 28.04 9.84 -23.01
N THR A 256 28.36 8.59 -23.34
CA THR A 256 29.74 8.08 -23.44
C THR A 256 30.04 7.58 -24.84
#